data_382fab3c92fc9ee4993bf965f31903c1
#
_entry.id   382fab3c92fc9ee4993bf965f31903c1
#
_cell.length_a   1.000
_cell.length_b   1.000
_cell.length_c   1.000
_cell.angle_alpha   90.00
_cell.angle_beta   90.00
_cell.angle_gamma   90.00
#
_symmetry.space_group_name_H-M   'P 1'
#
loop_
_entity.id
_entity.type
_entity.pdbx_description
1 polymer ?
#
loop_
_entity_poly.entity_id
_entity_poly.type
_entity_poly.pdbx_seq_one_letter_code
_entity_poly.pdbx_strand_id
1 'polypeptide(L)'
;MGERSMLVQKYKDMLSGKSVIRQLSEFATARGQEIGYENVFDYSLGNPSVPVPREFTDRMIHMLATKEPLELHGYSPSLGITSVREAIAENLEKRFGLPYRKEHIFMASGAAGALAHAFRLVTEPGDEILTFAPFFPEYHPYVDLTGAVLKVVPPNLENFQINFEAFEEMLTEKVKAVLINTPNNPSGVVYSTPTLQRLADILREKSKEYGHIIYLISDEPYREIVFE
;
A
#
# COMPACT_ATOMS: atom_id res chain seq x y z
N MET A 1 6.57 -36.39 -24.53
CA MET A 1 7.37 -35.55 -23.65
C MET A 1 6.56 -34.24 -23.45
N GLY A 2 5.91 -34.08 -22.30
CA GLY A 2 5.17 -32.86 -22.04
C GLY A 2 6.10 -31.66 -22.00
N GLU A 3 5.76 -30.59 -22.71
CA GLU A 3 6.49 -29.34 -22.63
C GLU A 3 6.60 -28.91 -21.17
N ARG A 4 7.82 -28.95 -20.63
CA ARG A 4 8.09 -28.31 -19.33
C ARG A 4 7.89 -26.83 -19.51
N SER A 5 6.80 -26.33 -18.96
CA SER A 5 6.58 -24.88 -18.92
C SER A 5 7.76 -24.17 -18.26
N MET A 6 8.24 -23.11 -18.88
CA MET A 6 9.32 -22.26 -18.37
C MET A 6 8.87 -21.36 -17.21
N LEU A 7 7.56 -21.25 -16.96
CA LEU A 7 7.02 -20.43 -15.86
C LEU A 7 6.73 -21.31 -14.62
N VAL A 8 6.99 -20.74 -13.46
CA VAL A 8 6.60 -21.33 -12.17
C VAL A 8 5.08 -21.46 -12.12
N GLN A 9 4.56 -22.63 -11.66
CA GLN A 9 3.13 -22.94 -11.69
C GLN A 9 2.28 -21.86 -10.97
N LYS A 10 2.73 -21.38 -9.80
CA LYS A 10 2.07 -20.30 -9.07
C LYS A 10 1.73 -19.07 -9.94
N TYR A 11 2.67 -18.62 -10.77
CA TYR A 11 2.43 -17.46 -11.64
C TYR A 11 1.54 -17.78 -12.84
N LYS A 12 1.51 -19.03 -13.28
CA LYS A 12 0.52 -19.47 -14.28
C LYS A 12 -0.90 -19.44 -13.73
N ASP A 13 -1.06 -19.91 -12.49
CA ASP A 13 -2.35 -19.91 -11.82
C ASP A 13 -2.85 -18.47 -11.61
N MET A 14 -1.96 -17.54 -11.27
CA MET A 14 -2.27 -16.11 -11.20
C MET A 14 -2.70 -15.50 -12.55
N LEU A 15 -2.13 -15.96 -13.67
CA LEU A 15 -2.54 -15.51 -15.01
C LEU A 15 -3.95 -16.00 -15.38
N SER A 16 -4.37 -17.17 -14.88
CA SER A 16 -5.73 -17.70 -15.12
C SER A 16 -6.80 -16.99 -14.28
N GLY A 17 -6.42 -16.38 -13.16
CA GLY A 17 -7.28 -15.60 -12.27
C GLY A 17 -7.18 -14.11 -12.56
N LYS A 18 -7.61 -13.64 -13.74
CA LYS A 18 -7.63 -12.20 -14.04
C LYS A 18 -8.42 -11.44 -12.97
N SER A 19 -7.83 -10.35 -12.45
CA SER A 19 -8.53 -9.43 -11.56
C SER A 19 -9.83 -8.94 -12.23
N VAL A 20 -10.95 -9.04 -11.51
CA VAL A 20 -12.26 -8.56 -12.00
C VAL A 20 -12.19 -7.08 -12.37
N ILE A 21 -11.49 -6.28 -11.59
CA ILE A 21 -11.28 -4.84 -11.85
C ILE A 21 -10.61 -4.64 -13.21
N ARG A 22 -9.57 -5.43 -13.52
CA ARG A 22 -8.88 -5.34 -14.82
C ARG A 22 -9.76 -5.78 -15.98
N GLN A 23 -10.55 -6.84 -15.80
CA GLN A 23 -11.50 -7.29 -16.82
C GLN A 23 -12.57 -6.21 -17.12
N LEU A 24 -13.09 -5.55 -16.08
CA LEU A 24 -14.04 -4.46 -16.22
C LEU A 24 -13.42 -3.25 -16.93
N SER A 25 -12.19 -2.89 -16.60
CA SER A 25 -11.47 -1.79 -17.25
C SER A 25 -11.18 -2.10 -18.73
N GLU A 26 -10.75 -3.33 -19.06
CA GLU A 26 -10.56 -3.78 -20.44
C GLU A 26 -11.89 -3.75 -21.22
N PHE A 27 -12.99 -4.18 -20.60
CA PHE A 27 -14.33 -4.13 -21.19
C PHE A 27 -14.79 -2.68 -21.43
N ALA A 28 -14.63 -1.79 -20.44
CA ALA A 28 -14.97 -0.38 -20.56
C ALA A 28 -14.18 0.31 -21.70
N THR A 29 -12.89 -0.01 -21.80
CA THR A 29 -12.02 0.48 -22.87
C THR A 29 -12.51 0.02 -24.25
N ALA A 30 -12.79 -1.27 -24.41
CA ALA A 30 -13.30 -1.81 -25.66
C ALA A 30 -14.68 -1.18 -26.03
N ARG A 31 -15.56 -1.04 -25.04
CA ARG A 31 -16.86 -0.43 -25.23
C ARG A 31 -16.77 1.05 -25.63
N GLY A 32 -15.80 1.79 -25.05
CA GLY A 32 -15.54 3.20 -25.42
C GLY A 32 -15.10 3.37 -26.87
N GLN A 33 -14.37 2.39 -27.42
CA GLN A 33 -14.00 2.40 -28.83
C GLN A 33 -15.22 2.19 -29.78
N GLU A 34 -16.23 1.47 -29.31
CA GLU A 34 -17.43 1.19 -30.11
C GLU A 34 -18.48 2.34 -30.09
N ILE A 35 -18.72 2.91 -28.90
CA ILE A 35 -19.84 3.85 -28.70
C ILE A 35 -19.41 5.28 -28.33
N GLY A 36 -18.11 5.56 -28.26
CA GLY A 36 -17.53 6.80 -27.75
C GLY A 36 -17.30 6.75 -26.24
N TYR A 37 -16.13 7.22 -25.78
CA TYR A 37 -15.76 7.21 -24.37
C TYR A 37 -16.68 8.08 -23.50
N GLU A 38 -17.26 9.12 -24.07
CA GLU A 38 -18.23 10.00 -23.41
C GLU A 38 -19.55 9.29 -23.03
N ASN A 39 -19.80 8.12 -23.60
CA ASN A 39 -20.98 7.28 -23.32
C ASN A 39 -20.66 6.09 -22.40
N VAL A 40 -19.44 6.02 -21.86
CA VAL A 40 -19.01 4.94 -20.94
C VAL A 40 -18.68 5.53 -19.58
N PHE A 41 -19.40 5.11 -18.55
CA PHE A 41 -19.16 5.49 -17.16
C PHE A 41 -18.34 4.39 -16.47
N ASP A 42 -17.02 4.47 -16.60
CA ASP A 42 -16.10 3.49 -16.04
C ASP A 42 -15.76 3.84 -14.59
N TYR A 43 -16.19 3.00 -13.67
CA TYR A 43 -15.86 3.07 -12.24
C TYR A 43 -14.96 1.92 -11.77
N SER A 44 -14.33 1.20 -12.70
CA SER A 44 -13.52 0.03 -12.37
C SER A 44 -12.15 0.36 -11.84
N LEU A 45 -11.45 1.35 -12.44
CA LEU A 45 -10.09 1.70 -12.10
C LEU A 45 -10.02 3.19 -11.73
N GLY A 46 -9.58 3.47 -10.51
CA GLY A 46 -9.34 4.84 -10.05
C GLY A 46 -8.14 5.46 -10.79
N ASN A 47 -8.40 6.47 -11.60
CA ASN A 47 -7.36 7.27 -12.24
C ASN A 47 -7.52 8.74 -11.83
N PRO A 48 -6.44 9.44 -11.46
CA PRO A 48 -6.52 10.87 -11.17
C PRO A 48 -7.16 11.64 -12.33
N SER A 49 -8.24 12.36 -12.03
CA SER A 49 -8.98 13.16 -13.02
C SER A 49 -8.69 14.67 -12.89
N VAL A 50 -7.98 15.07 -11.85
CA VAL A 50 -7.60 16.46 -11.61
C VAL A 50 -6.18 16.69 -12.12
N PRO A 51 -5.95 17.73 -12.93
CA PRO A 51 -4.61 18.07 -13.41
C PRO A 51 -3.67 18.37 -12.23
N VAL A 52 -2.41 18.00 -12.38
CA VAL A 52 -1.37 18.43 -11.44
C VAL A 52 -1.28 19.97 -11.41
N PRO A 53 -1.02 20.59 -10.24
CA PRO A 53 -0.83 22.04 -10.16
C PRO A 53 0.24 22.54 -11.14
N ARG A 54 -0.01 23.68 -11.74
CA ARG A 54 0.89 24.25 -12.75
C ARG A 54 2.30 24.50 -12.20
N GLU A 55 2.39 24.93 -10.95
CA GLU A 55 3.64 25.16 -10.24
C GLU A 55 4.55 23.91 -10.21
N PHE A 56 3.97 22.73 -10.10
CA PHE A 56 4.72 21.47 -10.19
C PHE A 56 5.32 21.28 -11.58
N THR A 57 4.52 21.49 -12.64
CA THR A 57 4.99 21.39 -14.03
C THR A 57 6.06 22.41 -14.32
N ASP A 58 5.86 23.66 -13.93
CA ASP A 58 6.83 24.74 -14.12
C ASP A 58 8.14 24.47 -13.38
N ARG A 59 8.07 23.88 -12.18
CA ARG A 59 9.26 23.47 -11.41
C ARG A 59 10.03 22.35 -12.10
N MET A 60 9.32 21.36 -12.65
CA MET A 60 9.96 20.27 -13.43
C MET A 60 10.69 20.81 -14.66
N ILE A 61 10.04 21.70 -15.43
CA ILE A 61 10.65 22.36 -16.60
C ILE A 61 11.89 23.14 -16.17
N HIS A 62 11.78 23.94 -15.10
CA HIS A 62 12.89 24.71 -14.59
C HIS A 62 14.08 23.81 -14.19
N MET A 63 13.84 22.71 -13.49
CA MET A 63 14.90 21.78 -13.10
C MET A 63 15.59 21.16 -14.31
N LEU A 64 14.81 20.73 -15.32
CA LEU A 64 15.36 20.17 -16.57
C LEU A 64 16.20 21.18 -17.35
N ALA A 65 15.84 22.47 -17.29
CA ALA A 65 16.54 23.51 -18.01
C ALA A 65 17.79 24.06 -17.29
N THR A 66 17.88 23.90 -15.97
CA THR A 66 18.90 24.62 -15.17
C THR A 66 19.84 23.73 -14.37
N LYS A 67 19.45 22.47 -14.12
CA LYS A 67 20.28 21.53 -13.37
C LYS A 67 21.30 20.85 -14.28
N GLU A 68 22.47 20.55 -13.73
CA GLU A 68 23.47 19.76 -14.44
C GLU A 68 22.89 18.37 -14.77
N PRO A 69 23.03 17.88 -16.02
CA PRO A 69 22.46 16.61 -16.44
C PRO A 69 22.86 15.42 -15.56
N LEU A 70 24.10 15.37 -15.06
CA LEU A 70 24.56 14.29 -14.19
C LEU A 70 23.95 14.36 -12.78
N GLU A 71 23.64 15.54 -12.28
CA GLU A 71 22.91 15.71 -11.02
C GLU A 71 21.47 15.22 -11.18
N LEU A 72 20.84 15.51 -12.31
CA LEU A 72 19.43 15.20 -12.54
C LEU A 72 19.18 13.72 -12.93
N HIS A 73 20.07 13.15 -13.75
CA HIS A 73 19.90 11.83 -14.37
C HIS A 73 20.87 10.77 -13.83
N GLY A 74 21.77 11.14 -12.92
CA GLY A 74 22.71 10.21 -12.30
C GLY A 74 22.06 9.33 -11.26
N TYR A 75 22.82 8.39 -10.71
CA TYR A 75 22.37 7.58 -9.59
C TYR A 75 22.14 8.43 -8.34
N SER A 76 21.02 8.25 -7.70
CA SER A 76 20.77 8.77 -6.34
C SER A 76 21.40 7.85 -5.28
N PRO A 77 21.68 8.37 -4.07
CA PRO A 77 22.01 7.50 -2.92
C PRO A 77 20.93 6.45 -2.68
N SER A 78 21.30 5.24 -2.24
CA SER A 78 20.39 4.10 -2.07
C SER A 78 19.20 4.38 -1.16
N LEU A 79 19.35 5.26 -0.18
CA LEU A 79 18.27 5.67 0.73
C LEU A 79 17.45 6.85 0.19
N GLY A 80 17.81 7.40 -0.96
CA GLY A 80 17.26 8.63 -1.51
C GLY A 80 18.10 9.87 -1.18
N ILE A 81 17.83 10.97 -1.89
CA ILE A 81 18.57 12.25 -1.75
C ILE A 81 18.36 12.81 -0.34
N THR A 82 19.45 13.08 0.36
CA THR A 82 19.45 13.48 1.78
C THR A 82 18.59 14.72 2.04
N SER A 83 18.73 15.77 1.24
CA SER A 83 17.96 17.01 1.39
C SER A 83 16.45 16.81 1.20
N VAL A 84 16.05 15.87 0.32
CA VAL A 84 14.63 15.50 0.13
C VAL A 84 14.10 14.77 1.37
N ARG A 85 14.87 13.84 1.91
CA ARG A 85 14.51 13.09 3.12
C ARG A 85 14.41 14.00 4.34
N GLU A 86 15.31 14.97 4.46
CA GLU A 86 15.29 16.00 5.51
C GLU A 86 14.00 16.85 5.39
N ALA A 87 13.71 17.39 4.21
CA ALA A 87 12.50 18.18 3.98
C ALA A 87 11.21 17.42 4.27
N ILE A 88 11.15 16.13 3.93
CA ILE A 88 10.01 15.26 4.27
C ILE A 88 9.90 15.10 5.78
N ALA A 89 11.00 14.82 6.47
CA ALA A 89 11.01 14.62 7.92
C ALA A 89 10.57 15.91 8.66
N GLU A 90 11.08 17.07 8.28
CA GLU A 90 10.67 18.37 8.82
C GLU A 90 9.18 18.66 8.62
N ASN A 91 8.65 18.34 7.43
CA ASN A 91 7.23 18.49 7.14
C ASN A 91 6.37 17.57 8.03
N LEU A 92 6.77 16.31 8.19
CA LEU A 92 6.06 15.36 9.06
C LEU A 92 6.13 15.77 10.53
N GLU A 93 7.29 16.23 11.01
CA GLU A 93 7.44 16.74 12.38
C GLU A 93 6.53 17.93 12.62
N LYS A 94 6.52 18.91 11.70
CA LYS A 94 5.65 20.08 11.78
C LYS A 94 4.16 19.72 11.79
N ARG A 95 3.76 18.71 11.04
CA ARG A 95 2.35 18.30 10.91
C ARG A 95 1.86 17.46 12.08
N PHE A 96 2.67 16.56 12.58
CA PHE A 96 2.25 15.57 13.56
C PHE A 96 2.86 15.76 14.96
N GLY A 97 3.80 16.67 15.13
CA GLY A 97 4.44 16.93 16.42
C GLY A 97 5.32 15.77 16.92
N LEU A 98 5.71 14.86 16.02
CA LEU A 98 6.56 13.71 16.35
C LEU A 98 7.99 13.95 15.82
N PRO A 99 9.03 13.49 16.50
CA PRO A 99 10.42 13.81 16.16
C PRO A 99 10.92 12.99 14.95
N TYR A 100 10.37 13.28 13.78
CA TYR A 100 10.83 12.69 12.54
C TYR A 100 12.22 13.20 12.15
N ARG A 101 13.05 12.32 11.62
CA ARG A 101 14.39 12.63 11.10
C ARG A 101 14.60 11.91 9.78
N LYS A 102 15.57 12.34 8.96
CA LYS A 102 15.89 11.71 7.67
C LYS A 102 16.17 10.20 7.78
N GLU A 103 16.66 9.74 8.91
CA GLU A 103 16.90 8.30 9.19
C GLU A 103 15.62 7.49 9.22
N HIS A 104 14.48 8.13 9.46
CA HIS A 104 13.14 7.50 9.42
C HIS A 104 12.50 7.51 8.04
N ILE A 105 13.15 8.14 7.04
CA ILE A 105 12.61 8.28 5.69
C ILE A 105 13.39 7.41 4.72
N PHE A 106 12.70 6.52 4.03
CA PHE A 106 13.23 5.70 2.95
C PHE A 106 12.44 5.98 1.67
N MET A 107 13.14 6.34 0.60
CA MET A 107 12.50 6.64 -0.70
C MET A 107 12.29 5.35 -1.49
N ALA A 108 11.08 5.16 -1.98
CA ALA A 108 10.70 4.00 -2.78
C ALA A 108 9.94 4.42 -4.04
N SER A 109 9.80 3.49 -4.99
CA SER A 109 9.03 3.70 -6.21
C SER A 109 7.55 3.41 -5.94
N GLY A 110 6.85 4.41 -5.41
CA GLY A 110 5.43 4.32 -5.04
C GLY A 110 5.17 3.47 -3.79
N ALA A 111 3.89 3.45 -3.35
CA ALA A 111 3.46 2.68 -2.19
C ALA A 111 3.70 1.18 -2.36
N ALA A 112 3.49 0.64 -3.56
CA ALA A 112 3.75 -0.78 -3.86
C ALA A 112 5.21 -1.19 -3.57
N GLY A 113 6.17 -0.36 -4.02
CA GLY A 113 7.59 -0.59 -3.73
C GLY A 113 7.90 -0.47 -2.23
N ALA A 114 7.32 0.52 -1.56
CA ALA A 114 7.48 0.71 -0.12
C ALA A 114 6.95 -0.49 0.69
N LEU A 115 5.74 -0.96 0.37
CA LEU A 115 5.14 -2.13 1.01
C LEU A 115 5.95 -3.40 0.78
N ALA A 116 6.41 -3.64 -0.46
CA ALA A 116 7.24 -4.80 -0.75
C ALA A 116 8.54 -4.81 0.06
N HIS A 117 9.17 -3.65 0.26
CA HIS A 117 10.34 -3.52 1.12
C HIS A 117 9.99 -3.71 2.60
N ALA A 118 8.90 -3.10 3.08
CA ALA A 118 8.46 -3.22 4.46
C ALA A 118 8.20 -4.69 4.83
N PHE A 119 7.45 -5.42 4.01
CA PHE A 119 7.17 -6.84 4.26
C PHE A 119 8.45 -7.68 4.31
N ARG A 120 9.36 -7.48 3.36
CA ARG A 120 10.65 -8.20 3.33
C ARG A 120 11.55 -7.91 4.54
N LEU A 121 11.41 -6.75 5.16
CA LEU A 121 12.20 -6.39 6.34
C LEU A 121 11.68 -7.06 7.61
N VAL A 122 10.41 -7.40 7.69
CA VAL A 122 9.76 -7.84 8.93
C VAL A 122 9.26 -9.27 8.89
N THR A 123 9.36 -9.98 7.74
CA THR A 123 8.88 -11.36 7.60
C THR A 123 9.92 -12.30 7.02
N GLU A 124 9.82 -13.56 7.42
CA GLU A 124 10.49 -14.72 6.84
C GLU A 124 9.47 -15.63 6.13
N PRO A 125 9.90 -16.55 5.25
CA PRO A 125 8.99 -17.52 4.65
C PRO A 125 8.21 -18.34 5.68
N GLY A 126 6.88 -18.33 5.56
CA GLY A 126 5.96 -18.99 6.50
C GLY A 126 5.43 -18.13 7.62
N ASP A 127 5.93 -16.92 7.81
CA ASP A 127 5.33 -15.91 8.68
C ASP A 127 3.98 -15.44 8.14
N GLU A 128 3.20 -14.79 8.99
CA GLU A 128 1.86 -14.32 8.66
C GLU A 128 1.77 -12.79 8.75
N ILE A 129 1.05 -12.20 7.79
CA ILE A 129 0.62 -10.80 7.83
C ILE A 129 -0.91 -10.78 7.87
N LEU A 130 -1.50 -10.08 8.82
CA LEU A 130 -2.95 -9.88 8.86
C LEU A 130 -3.34 -8.57 8.16
N THR A 131 -4.47 -8.60 7.44
CA THR A 131 -5.16 -7.40 6.94
C THR A 131 -6.66 -7.56 7.14
N PHE A 132 -7.42 -6.50 6.96
CA PHE A 132 -8.85 -6.47 7.25
C PHE A 132 -9.67 -6.35 5.96
N ALA A 133 -10.68 -7.21 5.80
CA ALA A 133 -11.59 -7.11 4.66
C ALA A 133 -12.60 -5.94 4.85
N PRO A 134 -12.99 -5.25 3.75
CA PRO A 134 -12.44 -5.34 2.41
C PRO A 134 -11.07 -4.66 2.29
N PHE A 135 -10.22 -5.13 1.39
CA PHE A 135 -8.84 -4.66 1.25
C PHE A 135 -8.42 -4.56 -0.23
N PHE A 136 -7.32 -3.89 -0.48
CA PHE A 136 -6.75 -3.76 -1.81
C PHE A 136 -6.12 -5.09 -2.26
N PRO A 137 -6.62 -5.74 -3.34
CA PRO A 137 -6.24 -7.10 -3.71
C PRO A 137 -4.75 -7.31 -4.00
N GLU A 138 -4.03 -6.25 -4.39
CA GLU A 138 -2.61 -6.32 -4.72
C GLU A 138 -1.72 -6.58 -3.49
N TYR A 139 -2.25 -6.52 -2.26
CA TYR A 139 -1.50 -6.94 -1.08
C TYR A 139 -1.11 -8.42 -1.13
N HIS A 140 -1.93 -9.28 -1.76
CA HIS A 140 -1.59 -10.68 -1.96
C HIS A 140 -0.26 -10.88 -2.69
N PRO A 141 -0.05 -10.36 -3.91
CA PRO A 141 1.22 -10.54 -4.60
C PRO A 141 2.40 -9.87 -3.88
N TYR A 142 2.19 -8.75 -3.16
CA TYR A 142 3.29 -8.11 -2.42
C TYR A 142 3.79 -8.95 -1.25
N VAL A 143 2.87 -9.56 -0.49
CA VAL A 143 3.21 -10.48 0.61
C VAL A 143 3.79 -11.78 0.06
N ASP A 144 3.21 -12.31 -1.00
CA ASP A 144 3.66 -13.53 -1.67
C ASP A 144 5.14 -13.50 -2.10
N LEU A 145 5.66 -12.32 -2.44
CA LEU A 145 7.07 -12.14 -2.83
C LEU A 145 8.05 -12.43 -1.69
N THR A 146 7.59 -12.40 -0.44
CA THR A 146 8.42 -12.67 0.74
C THR A 146 8.40 -14.14 1.17
N GLY A 147 7.44 -14.91 0.66
CA GLY A 147 7.14 -16.26 1.14
C GLY A 147 6.28 -16.28 2.41
N ALA A 148 5.86 -15.12 2.91
CA ALA A 148 4.90 -15.01 3.99
C ALA A 148 3.46 -15.26 3.47
N VAL A 149 2.52 -15.42 4.41
CA VAL A 149 1.11 -15.68 4.13
C VAL A 149 0.27 -14.47 4.52
N LEU A 150 -0.46 -13.90 3.56
CA LEU A 150 -1.48 -12.90 3.87
C LEU A 150 -2.74 -13.59 4.39
N LYS A 151 -3.14 -13.28 5.61
CA LYS A 151 -4.40 -13.69 6.20
C LYS A 151 -5.35 -12.51 6.30
N VAL A 152 -6.61 -12.74 6.00
CA VAL A 152 -7.63 -11.69 5.93
C VAL A 152 -8.63 -11.86 7.07
N VAL A 153 -8.68 -10.89 7.95
CA VAL A 153 -9.67 -10.81 9.03
C VAL A 153 -11.04 -10.48 8.42
N PRO A 154 -12.10 -11.26 8.73
CA PRO A 154 -13.45 -10.99 8.25
C PRO A 154 -13.94 -9.57 8.60
N PRO A 155 -14.74 -8.94 7.73
CA PRO A 155 -15.18 -7.57 7.95
C PRO A 155 -16.22 -7.49 9.07
N ASN A 156 -16.28 -6.33 9.73
CA ASN A 156 -17.47 -5.91 10.43
C ASN A 156 -18.42 -5.29 9.39
N LEU A 157 -19.52 -5.96 9.09
CA LEU A 157 -20.46 -5.53 8.02
C LEU A 157 -21.34 -4.33 8.42
N GLU A 158 -21.39 -3.95 9.68
CA GLU A 158 -22.20 -2.82 10.13
C GLU A 158 -21.56 -1.47 9.78
N ASN A 159 -20.25 -1.37 9.94
CA ASN A 159 -19.54 -0.09 9.83
C ASN A 159 -18.14 -0.18 9.22
N PHE A 160 -17.69 -1.36 8.82
CA PHE A 160 -16.35 -1.65 8.30
C PHE A 160 -15.19 -1.18 9.20
N GLN A 161 -15.44 -0.93 10.49
CA GLN A 161 -14.39 -0.84 11.48
C GLN A 161 -13.80 -2.24 11.72
N ILE A 162 -12.67 -2.34 12.42
CA ILE A 162 -12.02 -3.61 12.69
C ILE A 162 -12.96 -4.56 13.47
N ASN A 163 -13.13 -5.78 12.95
CA ASN A 163 -13.75 -6.88 13.66
C ASN A 163 -12.73 -7.47 14.65
N PHE A 164 -12.73 -6.94 15.86
CA PHE A 164 -11.72 -7.30 16.87
C PHE A 164 -11.87 -8.73 17.37
N GLU A 165 -13.05 -9.28 17.42
CA GLU A 165 -13.28 -10.67 17.83
C GLU A 165 -12.54 -11.62 16.87
N ALA A 166 -12.82 -11.52 15.57
CA ALA A 166 -12.14 -12.31 14.56
C ALA A 166 -10.65 -11.99 14.46
N PHE A 167 -10.25 -10.72 14.70
CA PHE A 167 -8.84 -10.34 14.69
C PHE A 167 -8.06 -11.03 15.80
N GLU A 168 -8.56 -11.01 17.04
CA GLU A 168 -7.90 -11.61 18.18
C GLU A 168 -7.81 -13.14 18.04
N GLU A 169 -8.84 -13.79 17.47
CA GLU A 169 -8.81 -15.23 17.15
C GLU A 169 -7.77 -15.60 16.09
N MET A 170 -7.48 -14.68 15.16
CA MET A 170 -6.50 -14.92 14.09
C MET A 170 -5.07 -14.53 14.47
N LEU A 171 -4.87 -13.86 15.61
CA LEU A 171 -3.52 -13.54 16.09
C LEU A 171 -2.84 -14.80 16.62
N THR A 172 -1.70 -15.13 16.01
CA THR A 172 -0.83 -16.25 16.38
C THR A 172 0.62 -15.78 16.51
N GLU A 173 1.48 -16.60 17.07
CA GLU A 173 2.94 -16.33 17.16
C GLU A 173 3.62 -16.19 15.79
N LYS A 174 2.97 -16.64 14.72
CA LYS A 174 3.46 -16.48 13.35
C LYS A 174 3.19 -15.08 12.77
N VAL A 175 2.30 -14.31 13.39
CA VAL A 175 1.96 -12.97 12.90
C VAL A 175 3.11 -12.01 13.21
N LYS A 176 3.72 -11.47 12.17
CA LYS A 176 4.83 -10.48 12.26
C LYS A 176 4.38 -9.06 11.96
N ALA A 177 3.32 -8.91 11.19
CA ALA A 177 2.78 -7.60 10.88
C ALA A 177 1.26 -7.60 10.72
N VAL A 178 0.67 -6.45 10.98
CA VAL A 178 -0.71 -6.11 10.66
C VAL A 178 -0.69 -4.95 9.67
N LEU A 179 -1.34 -5.13 8.54
CA LEU A 179 -1.47 -4.13 7.49
C LEU A 179 -2.84 -3.47 7.56
N ILE A 180 -2.85 -2.15 7.68
CA ILE A 180 -4.06 -1.35 7.58
C ILE A 180 -3.99 -0.41 6.38
N ASN A 181 -5.16 -0.02 5.87
CA ASN A 181 -5.31 1.03 4.88
C ASN A 181 -6.48 1.92 5.32
N THR A 182 -6.17 3.17 5.70
CA THR A 182 -7.19 4.10 6.20
C THR A 182 -6.82 5.55 5.83
N PRO A 183 -7.68 6.26 5.06
CA PRO A 183 -8.93 5.82 4.44
C PRO A 183 -8.77 4.59 3.55
N ASN A 184 -9.75 3.70 3.57
CA ASN A 184 -9.64 2.36 2.99
C ASN A 184 -10.03 2.30 1.51
N ASN A 185 -9.28 1.56 0.73
CA ASN A 185 -9.68 1.09 -0.59
C ASN A 185 -10.07 -0.40 -0.48
N PRO A 186 -11.34 -0.81 -0.78
CA PRO A 186 -12.35 -0.06 -1.52
C PRO A 186 -13.46 0.59 -0.68
N SER A 187 -13.53 0.40 0.64
CA SER A 187 -14.71 0.78 1.43
C SER A 187 -14.86 2.30 1.67
N GLY A 188 -13.78 3.07 1.54
CA GLY A 188 -13.75 4.50 1.88
C GLY A 188 -13.77 4.79 3.39
N VAL A 189 -13.80 3.77 4.23
CA VAL A 189 -13.91 3.94 5.69
C VAL A 189 -12.61 4.47 6.28
N VAL A 190 -12.75 5.41 7.20
CA VAL A 190 -11.67 5.89 8.06
C VAL A 190 -11.80 5.18 9.41
N TYR A 191 -10.73 4.54 9.87
CA TYR A 191 -10.71 3.95 11.20
C TYR A 191 -10.71 5.04 12.27
N SER A 192 -11.61 4.92 13.23
CA SER A 192 -11.72 5.86 14.33
C SER A 192 -10.50 5.82 15.26
N THR A 193 -10.24 6.93 15.97
CA THR A 193 -9.17 6.96 16.97
C THR A 193 -9.31 5.85 18.03
N PRO A 194 -10.50 5.56 18.58
CA PRO A 194 -10.67 4.42 19.49
C PRO A 194 -10.33 3.06 18.84
N THR A 195 -10.70 2.87 17.55
CA THR A 195 -10.36 1.64 16.81
C THR A 195 -8.85 1.48 16.70
N LEU A 196 -8.14 2.55 16.28
CA LEU A 196 -6.68 2.51 16.14
C LEU A 196 -5.98 2.34 17.50
N GLN A 197 -6.48 2.99 18.54
CA GLN A 197 -5.93 2.85 19.89
C GLN A 197 -6.07 1.40 20.40
N ARG A 198 -7.27 0.79 20.27
CA ARG A 198 -7.48 -0.60 20.64
C ARG A 198 -6.56 -1.55 19.85
N LEU A 199 -6.43 -1.34 18.54
CA LEU A 199 -5.47 -2.10 17.71
C LEU A 199 -4.07 -2.02 18.26
N ALA A 200 -3.58 -0.81 18.52
CA ALA A 200 -2.22 -0.60 19.04
C ALA A 200 -2.00 -1.26 20.42
N ASP A 201 -3.01 -1.24 21.28
CA ASP A 201 -2.93 -1.86 22.61
C ASP A 201 -2.87 -3.39 22.51
N ILE A 202 -3.70 -4.01 21.67
CA ILE A 202 -3.65 -5.46 21.38
C ILE A 202 -2.29 -5.86 20.82
N LEU A 203 -1.78 -5.13 19.81
CA LEU A 203 -0.48 -5.43 19.21
C LEU A 203 0.66 -5.34 20.23
N ARG A 204 0.60 -4.36 21.14
CA ARG A 204 1.59 -4.18 22.21
C ARG A 204 1.55 -5.31 23.24
N GLU A 205 0.35 -5.76 23.61
CA GLU A 205 0.15 -6.88 24.52
C GLU A 205 0.64 -8.19 23.89
N LYS A 206 0.18 -8.50 22.68
CA LYS A 206 0.55 -9.72 21.97
C LYS A 206 2.04 -9.79 21.60
N SER A 207 2.66 -8.65 21.30
CA SER A 207 4.12 -8.60 21.11
C SER A 207 4.89 -9.02 22.36
N LYS A 208 4.40 -8.67 23.56
CA LYS A 208 4.99 -9.10 24.84
C LYS A 208 4.73 -10.58 25.08
N GLU A 209 3.51 -11.05 24.82
CA GLU A 209 3.10 -12.44 25.00
C GLU A 209 3.92 -13.38 24.11
N TYR A 210 4.08 -13.04 22.84
CA TYR A 210 4.79 -13.86 21.85
C TYR A 210 6.31 -13.66 21.85
N GLY A 211 6.83 -12.69 22.61
CA GLY A 211 8.27 -12.43 22.73
C GLY A 211 8.91 -11.83 21.47
N HIS A 212 8.11 -11.28 20.55
CA HIS A 212 8.61 -10.58 19.36
C HIS A 212 7.69 -9.41 18.99
N ILE A 213 8.21 -8.46 18.20
CA ILE A 213 7.46 -7.31 17.74
C ILE A 213 6.45 -7.73 16.67
N ILE A 214 5.20 -7.30 16.81
CA ILE A 214 4.21 -7.31 15.73
C ILE A 214 4.14 -5.88 15.17
N TYR A 215 4.57 -5.72 13.93
CA TYR A 215 4.62 -4.41 13.28
C TYR A 215 3.23 -3.97 12.81
N LEU A 216 2.92 -2.68 12.98
CA LEU A 216 1.77 -2.06 12.34
C LEU A 216 2.26 -1.33 11.08
N ILE A 217 1.81 -1.77 9.93
CA ILE A 217 2.11 -1.16 8.63
C ILE A 217 0.84 -0.43 8.16
N SER A 218 0.96 0.87 7.92
CA SER A 218 -0.15 1.71 7.45
C SER A 218 0.11 2.14 6.01
N ASP A 219 -0.78 1.73 5.11
CA ASP A 219 -0.81 2.18 3.71
C ASP A 219 -1.72 3.40 3.60
N GLU A 220 -1.15 4.57 3.31
CA GLU A 220 -1.83 5.86 3.47
C GLU A 220 -1.90 6.71 2.19
N PRO A 221 -2.24 6.17 1.01
CA PRO A 221 -2.31 6.97 -0.21
C PRO A 221 -3.45 8.00 -0.16
N TYR A 222 -4.47 7.76 0.67
CA TYR A 222 -5.68 8.59 0.77
C TYR A 222 -5.74 9.45 2.04
N ARG A 223 -4.66 9.52 2.82
CA ARG A 223 -4.63 10.21 4.12
C ARG A 223 -5.16 11.65 4.08
N GLU A 224 -4.95 12.36 2.99
CA GLU A 224 -5.37 13.75 2.82
C GLU A 224 -6.81 13.87 2.25
N ILE A 225 -7.44 12.77 1.87
CA ILE A 225 -8.76 12.74 1.23
C ILE A 225 -9.77 12.20 2.23
N VAL A 226 -10.13 13.03 3.20
CA VAL A 226 -11.15 12.75 4.21
C VAL A 226 -12.26 13.76 4.06
N PHE A 227 -13.49 13.25 3.97
CA PHE A 227 -14.70 14.08 3.91
C PHE A 227 -15.37 14.08 5.29
N GLU A 228 -15.91 15.25 5.69
CA GLU A 228 -16.67 15.39 6.93
C GLU A 228 -18.05 14.75 6.82
#